data_3346d9b109addbee8c65bb995caa0406
#
_entry.id   3346d9b109addbee8c65bb995caa0406
#
_cell.length_a   1.000
_cell.length_b   1.000
_cell.length_c   1.000
_cell.angle_alpha   90.00
_cell.angle_beta   90.00
_cell.angle_gamma   90.00
#
_symmetry.space_group_name_H-M   'P 1'
#
loop_
_entity.id
_entity.type
_entity.pdbx_description
1 polymer ?
#
loop_
_entity_poly.entity_id
_entity_poly.type
_entity_poly.pdbx_seq_one_letter_code
_entity_poly.pdbx_strand_id
1 'polypeptide(L)'
;LSTGEGGSTTSGRILIQTRNAGTAGVSGHLTFISGTTSSGASGQVVISTGDAAQGKAGNFLMSVGTGSLNEAGSIGLLSGHSTQVASMATGDAHTGGAISLTASASVPTSSGAIVFRTLNAGVLGTSGQLMFRSGTASSGTSGRIMIDTGGATNGKGGNIEFSVGDGVLGVG
;
A
#
# COMPACT_ATOMS: atom_id res chain seq x y z
N LEU A 1 -2.92 19.52 -19.58
CA LEU A 1 -4.36 19.62 -19.39
C LEU A 1 -4.64 20.25 -18.04
N SER A 2 -5.32 21.38 -18.00
CA SER A 2 -5.65 22.09 -16.78
C SER A 2 -7.12 22.55 -16.81
N THR A 3 -7.70 22.75 -15.65
CA THR A 3 -8.97 23.43 -15.48
C THR A 3 -8.75 24.91 -15.18
N GLY A 4 -9.79 25.73 -15.33
CA GLY A 4 -9.72 27.14 -14.96
C GLY A 4 -9.51 27.33 -13.46
N GLU A 5 -8.89 28.46 -13.09
CA GLU A 5 -8.73 28.87 -11.71
C GLU A 5 -10.05 29.46 -11.16
N GLY A 6 -10.40 29.11 -9.94
CA GLY A 6 -11.54 29.68 -9.22
C GLY A 6 -11.09 30.75 -8.23
N GLY A 7 -11.25 32.03 -8.56
CA GLY A 7 -10.78 33.13 -7.71
C GLY A 7 -11.48 33.22 -6.35
N SER A 8 -12.78 32.95 -6.29
CA SER A 8 -13.59 32.95 -5.06
C SER A 8 -14.52 31.76 -4.94
N THR A 9 -14.38 30.81 -5.85
CA THR A 9 -15.25 29.62 -5.95
C THR A 9 -14.39 28.38 -6.22
N THR A 10 -15.03 27.27 -6.54
CA THR A 10 -14.35 26.00 -6.86
C THR A 10 -13.80 26.01 -8.27
N SER A 11 -12.63 25.41 -8.49
CA SER A 11 -12.08 25.11 -9.82
C SER A 11 -12.82 23.96 -10.50
N GLY A 12 -12.55 23.75 -11.79
CA GLY A 12 -13.17 22.69 -12.56
C GLY A 12 -12.63 21.30 -12.23
N ARG A 13 -13.32 20.27 -12.69
CA ARG A 13 -12.96 18.86 -12.59
C ARG A 13 -12.35 18.36 -13.91
N ILE A 14 -11.33 17.52 -13.83
CA ILE A 14 -10.83 16.71 -14.94
C ILE A 14 -11.32 15.28 -14.74
N LEU A 15 -11.91 14.67 -15.77
CA LEU A 15 -12.32 13.26 -15.80
C LEU A 15 -11.64 12.58 -16.98
N ILE A 16 -10.84 11.56 -16.71
CA ILE A 16 -10.19 10.72 -17.73
C ILE A 16 -10.66 9.29 -17.49
N GLN A 17 -11.38 8.73 -18.45
CA GLN A 17 -11.93 7.38 -18.33
C GLN A 17 -11.99 6.68 -19.68
N THR A 18 -11.90 5.37 -19.69
CA THR A 18 -12.27 4.52 -20.81
C THR A 18 -13.77 4.24 -20.76
N ARG A 19 -14.38 4.00 -21.92
CA ARG A 19 -15.80 3.66 -21.99
C ARG A 19 -16.05 2.22 -21.56
N ASN A 20 -17.28 1.96 -21.10
CA ASN A 20 -17.72 0.61 -20.79
C ASN A 20 -17.70 -0.27 -22.04
N ALA A 21 -17.31 -1.52 -21.88
CA ALA A 21 -17.56 -2.54 -22.88
C ALA A 21 -19.07 -2.84 -22.97
N GLY A 22 -19.50 -3.41 -24.07
CA GLY A 22 -20.89 -3.89 -24.24
C GLY A 22 -21.19 -5.13 -23.39
N THR A 23 -22.18 -5.88 -23.77
CA THR A 23 -22.66 -7.09 -23.07
C THR A 23 -21.63 -8.23 -23.01
N ALA A 24 -20.67 -8.24 -23.93
CA ALA A 24 -19.54 -9.16 -23.95
C ALA A 24 -18.29 -8.42 -24.43
N GLY A 25 -17.23 -8.46 -23.65
CA GLY A 25 -15.96 -7.80 -24.00
C GLY A 25 -15.26 -7.21 -22.79
N VAL A 26 -14.09 -6.64 -23.01
CA VAL A 26 -13.24 -6.00 -22.01
C VAL A 26 -13.20 -4.50 -22.26
N SER A 27 -13.36 -3.69 -21.22
CA SER A 27 -13.19 -2.24 -21.31
C SER A 27 -11.73 -1.85 -21.63
N GLY A 28 -11.52 -0.62 -22.12
CA GLY A 28 -10.19 -0.17 -22.49
C GLY A 28 -9.25 -0.01 -21.29
N HIS A 29 -7.96 0.02 -21.57
CA HIS A 29 -6.92 0.31 -20.60
C HIS A 29 -6.67 1.81 -20.50
N LEU A 30 -6.27 2.26 -19.31
CA LEU A 30 -5.73 3.60 -19.06
C LEU A 30 -4.32 3.45 -18.50
N THR A 31 -3.33 4.02 -19.18
CA THR A 31 -1.92 3.85 -18.82
C THR A 31 -1.22 5.21 -18.70
N PHE A 32 -0.51 5.42 -17.61
CA PHE A 32 0.35 6.57 -17.39
C PHE A 32 1.78 6.07 -17.19
N ILE A 33 2.68 6.39 -18.09
CA ILE A 33 4.09 5.99 -18.04
C ILE A 33 5.00 7.16 -18.41
N SER A 34 6.14 7.26 -17.79
CA SER A 34 7.24 8.09 -18.27
C SER A 34 8.04 7.32 -19.31
N GLY A 35 8.75 8.05 -20.19
CA GLY A 35 9.59 7.45 -21.21
C GLY A 35 10.82 6.75 -20.63
N THR A 36 11.43 5.88 -21.44
CA THR A 36 12.72 5.24 -21.15
C THR A 36 13.88 6.08 -21.64
N THR A 37 15.07 5.87 -21.09
CA THR A 37 16.31 6.48 -21.57
C THR A 37 17.41 5.44 -21.70
N SER A 38 18.28 5.59 -22.67
CA SER A 38 19.46 4.75 -22.83
C SER A 38 20.66 5.27 -22.03
N SER A 39 20.67 6.55 -21.65
CA SER A 39 21.74 7.17 -20.88
C SER A 39 21.17 8.33 -20.06
N GLY A 40 21.28 8.24 -18.76
CA GLY A 40 20.70 9.22 -17.83
C GLY A 40 19.48 8.67 -17.05
N ALA A 41 18.73 9.54 -16.40
CA ALA A 41 17.53 9.18 -15.64
C ALA A 41 16.27 9.27 -16.51
N SER A 42 15.32 8.34 -16.32
CA SER A 42 13.98 8.45 -16.89
C SER A 42 13.16 9.51 -16.15
N GLY A 43 12.06 9.97 -16.76
CA GLY A 43 11.09 10.87 -16.10
C GLY A 43 10.37 10.20 -14.95
N GLN A 44 9.72 11.01 -14.12
CA GLN A 44 8.87 10.54 -13.02
C GLN A 44 7.39 10.71 -13.37
N VAL A 45 6.52 9.93 -12.74
CA VAL A 45 5.08 10.14 -12.69
C VAL A 45 4.72 10.55 -11.27
N VAL A 46 4.07 11.73 -11.09
CA VAL A 46 3.67 12.23 -9.78
C VAL A 46 2.15 12.33 -9.73
N ILE A 47 1.55 11.76 -8.69
CA ILE A 47 0.12 11.89 -8.40
C ILE A 47 -0.01 12.36 -6.95
N SER A 48 -0.53 13.57 -6.75
CA SER A 48 -0.64 14.20 -5.44
C SER A 48 -1.92 15.02 -5.33
N THR A 49 -2.37 15.23 -4.11
CA THR A 49 -3.40 16.23 -3.79
C THR A 49 -2.71 17.53 -3.38
N GLY A 50 -3.35 18.66 -3.65
CA GLY A 50 -2.83 19.97 -3.24
C GLY A 50 -2.98 20.23 -1.76
N ASP A 51 -2.22 21.22 -1.27
CA ASP A 51 -2.27 21.68 0.11
C ASP A 51 -3.52 22.54 0.37
N ALA A 52 -4.01 22.52 1.59
CA ALA A 52 -5.08 23.39 2.07
C ALA A 52 -4.58 24.23 3.24
N ALA A 53 -4.48 25.54 3.06
CA ALA A 53 -3.96 26.44 4.09
C ALA A 53 -4.90 26.60 5.30
N GLN A 54 -6.21 26.53 5.11
CA GLN A 54 -7.24 26.70 6.16
C GLN A 54 -8.33 25.66 6.09
N GLY A 55 -7.99 24.43 5.71
CA GLY A 55 -8.97 23.36 5.56
C GLY A 55 -8.30 22.01 5.51
N LYS A 56 -9.07 20.98 5.22
CA LYS A 56 -8.57 19.61 5.03
C LYS A 56 -8.08 19.46 3.59
N ALA A 57 -6.88 18.93 3.40
CA ALA A 57 -6.38 18.51 2.09
C ALA A 57 -7.28 17.44 1.44
N GLY A 58 -7.22 17.32 0.13
CA GLY A 58 -7.96 16.32 -0.63
C GLY A 58 -7.53 14.89 -0.29
N ASN A 59 -8.39 13.93 -0.57
CA ASN A 59 -8.05 12.50 -0.45
C ASN A 59 -7.46 11.99 -1.77
N PHE A 60 -6.48 11.07 -1.68
CA PHE A 60 -6.05 10.23 -2.77
C PHE A 60 -6.63 8.82 -2.55
N LEU A 61 -7.41 8.31 -3.50
CA LEU A 61 -8.07 7.01 -3.42
C LEU A 61 -7.66 6.14 -4.60
N MET A 62 -7.10 4.97 -4.32
CA MET A 62 -6.92 3.88 -5.29
C MET A 62 -7.83 2.72 -4.90
N SER A 63 -8.64 2.24 -5.82
CA SER A 63 -9.54 1.11 -5.57
C SER A 63 -9.63 0.20 -6.79
N VAL A 64 -9.85 -1.08 -6.53
CA VAL A 64 -10.13 -2.09 -7.55
C VAL A 64 -11.60 -2.47 -7.46
N GLY A 65 -12.27 -2.57 -8.60
CA GLY A 65 -13.67 -2.99 -8.67
C GLY A 65 -13.88 -4.44 -8.22
N THR A 66 -15.11 -4.76 -7.84
CA THR A 66 -15.50 -6.12 -7.47
C THR A 66 -15.69 -7.00 -8.70
N GLY A 67 -15.21 -8.23 -8.65
CA GLY A 67 -15.49 -9.27 -9.62
C GLY A 67 -16.65 -10.18 -9.14
N SER A 68 -17.43 -10.72 -10.08
CA SER A 68 -18.60 -11.57 -9.79
C SER A 68 -18.28 -13.07 -9.79
N LEU A 69 -17.13 -13.49 -10.31
CA LEU A 69 -16.74 -14.91 -10.48
C LEU A 69 -15.60 -15.34 -9.56
N ASN A 70 -15.62 -14.94 -8.30
CA ASN A 70 -14.59 -15.26 -7.29
C ASN A 70 -13.17 -14.71 -7.60
N GLU A 71 -13.04 -13.86 -8.62
CA GLU A 71 -11.79 -13.20 -8.98
C GLU A 71 -11.95 -11.67 -8.84
N ALA A 72 -11.05 -11.05 -8.12
CA ALA A 72 -10.92 -9.60 -8.04
C ALA A 72 -9.61 -9.17 -8.67
N GLY A 73 -9.56 -7.95 -9.18
CA GLY A 73 -8.30 -7.35 -9.60
C GLY A 73 -7.38 -7.08 -8.40
N SER A 74 -6.13 -6.74 -8.68
CA SER A 74 -5.11 -6.44 -7.66
C SER A 74 -4.55 -5.02 -7.81
N ILE A 75 -4.03 -4.46 -6.72
CA ILE A 75 -3.18 -3.28 -6.72
C ILE A 75 -1.75 -3.76 -6.47
N GLY A 76 -0.84 -3.53 -7.43
CA GLY A 76 0.58 -3.84 -7.30
C GLY A 76 1.40 -2.57 -7.08
N LEU A 77 2.25 -2.54 -6.05
CA LEU A 77 3.23 -1.49 -5.79
C LEU A 77 4.61 -2.14 -5.80
N LEU A 78 5.38 -1.90 -6.87
CA LEU A 78 6.70 -2.47 -7.04
C LEU A 78 7.74 -1.35 -7.11
N SER A 79 8.80 -1.46 -6.32
CA SER A 79 10.03 -0.69 -6.56
C SER A 79 10.88 -1.39 -7.62
N GLY A 80 11.62 -0.60 -8.40
CA GLY A 80 12.56 -1.14 -9.39
C GLY A 80 13.67 -1.98 -8.73
N HIS A 81 14.38 -2.77 -9.53
CA HIS A 81 15.52 -3.57 -9.09
C HIS A 81 16.74 -2.66 -8.85
N SER A 82 16.83 -2.10 -7.67
CA SER A 82 17.88 -1.18 -7.24
C SER A 82 17.97 -1.15 -5.71
N THR A 83 18.93 -0.43 -5.17
CA THR A 83 19.06 -0.15 -3.75
C THR A 83 18.00 0.84 -3.21
N GLN A 84 17.06 1.28 -4.04
CA GLN A 84 16.00 2.22 -3.69
C GLN A 84 14.84 1.54 -2.94
N VAL A 85 14.17 2.30 -2.11
CA VAL A 85 13.11 1.85 -1.20
C VAL A 85 11.74 2.30 -1.70
N ALA A 86 10.76 1.39 -1.73
CA ALA A 86 9.37 1.79 -1.75
C ALA A 86 8.97 2.22 -0.33
N SER A 87 8.56 3.47 -0.17
CA SER A 87 8.20 4.02 1.14
C SER A 87 6.72 4.36 1.20
N MET A 88 6.06 3.95 2.30
CA MET A 88 4.75 4.45 2.70
C MET A 88 4.91 5.25 3.99
N ALA A 89 4.56 6.52 3.95
CA ALA A 89 4.62 7.41 5.11
C ALA A 89 3.32 8.22 5.23
N THR A 90 2.96 8.56 6.45
CA THR A 90 1.91 9.53 6.73
C THR A 90 2.53 10.92 6.89
N GLY A 91 1.79 11.96 6.52
CA GLY A 91 2.25 13.35 6.64
C GLY A 91 2.36 13.82 8.08
N ASP A 92 3.14 14.87 8.28
CA ASP A 92 3.29 15.56 9.57
C ASP A 92 2.07 16.46 9.85
N ALA A 93 1.50 16.31 11.02
CA ALA A 93 0.43 17.14 11.54
C ALA A 93 0.56 17.22 13.07
N HIS A 94 -0.31 17.98 13.74
CA HIS A 94 -0.38 17.98 15.22
C HIS A 94 -0.61 16.58 15.81
N THR A 95 -1.30 15.73 15.07
CA THR A 95 -1.39 14.29 15.31
C THR A 95 -0.98 13.56 14.04
N GLY A 96 -0.03 12.65 14.13
CA GLY A 96 0.41 11.86 12.98
C GLY A 96 -0.75 11.07 12.36
N GLY A 97 -0.67 10.81 11.06
CA GLY A 97 -1.62 9.97 10.36
C GLY A 97 -1.48 8.49 10.72
N ALA A 98 -2.47 7.69 10.36
CA ALA A 98 -2.45 6.24 10.53
C ALA A 98 -2.25 5.51 9.20
N ILE A 99 -1.51 4.40 9.23
CA ILE A 99 -1.47 3.41 8.16
C ILE A 99 -2.28 2.20 8.63
N SER A 100 -3.30 1.84 7.86
CA SER A 100 -4.13 0.65 8.14
C SER A 100 -4.04 -0.32 6.97
N LEU A 101 -3.72 -1.57 7.28
CA LEU A 101 -3.66 -2.68 6.32
C LEU A 101 -4.68 -3.73 6.78
N THR A 102 -5.69 -3.98 5.99
CA THR A 102 -6.78 -4.89 6.35
C THR A 102 -7.03 -5.85 5.19
N ALA A 103 -7.00 -7.15 5.48
CA ALA A 103 -7.50 -8.14 4.54
C ALA A 103 -9.03 -8.14 4.54
N SER A 104 -9.62 -8.29 3.37
CA SER A 104 -11.07 -8.26 3.23
C SER A 104 -11.74 -9.43 3.93
N ALA A 105 -12.88 -9.17 4.53
CA ALA A 105 -13.77 -10.21 5.00
C ALA A 105 -14.51 -10.88 3.83
N SER A 106 -14.79 -12.16 3.96
CA SER A 106 -15.67 -12.90 3.06
C SER A 106 -16.83 -13.51 3.84
N VAL A 107 -17.99 -13.49 3.23
CA VAL A 107 -19.19 -14.19 3.71
C VAL A 107 -19.66 -15.07 2.55
N PRO A 108 -19.65 -16.38 2.65
CA PRO A 108 -19.62 -17.26 3.82
C PRO A 108 -18.29 -18.02 4.06
N THR A 109 -17.17 -17.60 3.48
CA THR A 109 -15.92 -18.37 3.51
C THR A 109 -14.82 -17.68 4.34
N SER A 110 -13.57 -17.86 3.98
CA SER A 110 -12.41 -17.34 4.71
C SER A 110 -12.09 -15.87 4.34
N SER A 111 -11.56 -15.10 5.27
CA SER A 111 -10.96 -13.80 4.97
C SER A 111 -9.62 -13.95 4.23
N GLY A 112 -9.15 -12.86 3.62
CA GLY A 112 -7.83 -12.80 3.02
C GLY A 112 -6.71 -12.84 4.06
N ALA A 113 -5.47 -13.08 3.59
CA ALA A 113 -4.27 -13.04 4.41
C ALA A 113 -3.50 -11.72 4.19
N ILE A 114 -2.80 -11.27 5.23
CA ILE A 114 -1.77 -10.23 5.15
C ILE A 114 -0.43 -10.92 5.34
N VAL A 115 0.50 -10.77 4.38
CA VAL A 115 1.82 -11.42 4.41
C VAL A 115 2.91 -10.35 4.31
N PHE A 116 3.76 -10.29 5.31
CA PHE A 116 4.98 -9.48 5.30
C PHE A 116 6.18 -10.41 5.28
N ARG A 117 7.00 -10.33 4.25
CA ARG A 117 8.22 -11.14 4.15
C ARG A 117 9.30 -10.43 3.35
N THR A 118 10.55 -10.72 3.65
CA THR A 118 11.68 -10.43 2.78
C THR A 118 11.94 -11.63 1.87
N LEU A 119 12.43 -11.37 0.68
CA LEU A 119 12.79 -12.45 -0.25
C LEU A 119 14.16 -13.05 0.12
N ASN A 120 14.42 -14.26 -0.38
CA ASN A 120 15.71 -14.93 -0.23
C ASN A 120 16.82 -14.09 -0.89
N ALA A 121 17.96 -14.04 -0.24
CA ALA A 121 19.16 -13.49 -0.85
C ALA A 121 19.68 -14.43 -1.95
N GLY A 122 20.50 -13.90 -2.84
CA GLY A 122 21.24 -14.71 -3.80
C GLY A 122 22.40 -15.49 -3.14
N VAL A 123 23.24 -16.10 -3.97
CA VAL A 123 24.29 -17.06 -3.53
C VAL A 123 25.30 -16.45 -2.53
N LEU A 124 25.54 -15.14 -2.58
CA LEU A 124 26.55 -14.45 -1.74
C LEU A 124 25.97 -13.27 -0.97
N GLY A 125 24.71 -13.31 -0.60
CA GLY A 125 24.07 -12.20 0.10
C GLY A 125 23.37 -12.62 1.39
N THR A 126 22.97 -11.63 2.18
CA THR A 126 22.08 -11.80 3.32
C THR A 126 20.66 -11.36 2.94
N SER A 127 19.64 -12.07 3.42
CA SER A 127 18.25 -11.66 3.22
C SER A 127 17.94 -10.36 3.96
N GLY A 128 16.89 -9.67 3.54
CA GLY A 128 16.46 -8.44 4.19
C GLY A 128 15.95 -8.67 5.61
N GLN A 129 15.96 -7.62 6.41
CA GLN A 129 15.42 -7.61 7.76
C GLN A 129 13.95 -7.19 7.74
N LEU A 130 13.12 -7.80 8.58
CA LEU A 130 11.77 -7.36 8.89
C LEU A 130 11.75 -6.81 10.32
N MET A 131 11.37 -5.53 10.50
CA MET A 131 11.42 -4.86 11.78
C MET A 131 10.06 -4.23 12.14
N PHE A 132 9.57 -4.52 13.34
CA PHE A 132 8.40 -3.89 13.93
C PHE A 132 8.81 -3.17 15.21
N ARG A 133 8.64 -1.85 15.27
CA ARG A 133 8.91 -1.07 16.47
C ARG A 133 8.03 0.15 16.57
N SER A 134 7.69 0.56 17.78
CA SER A 134 7.09 1.88 18.05
C SER A 134 8.17 2.96 18.06
N GLY A 135 7.76 4.20 17.84
CA GLY A 135 8.64 5.36 17.95
C GLY A 135 9.05 5.67 19.40
N THR A 136 10.00 6.58 19.54
CA THR A 136 10.41 7.15 20.84
C THR A 136 9.58 8.37 21.16
N ALA A 137 9.37 8.64 22.44
CA ALA A 137 8.78 9.89 22.92
C ALA A 137 9.79 10.64 23.79
N SER A 138 10.01 11.91 23.51
CA SER A 138 10.86 12.77 24.33
C SER A 138 10.16 13.28 25.61
N SER A 139 8.82 13.37 25.56
CA SER A 139 7.97 13.72 26.70
C SER A 139 6.67 12.97 26.58
N GLY A 140 6.35 12.13 27.54
CA GLY A 140 5.22 11.22 27.53
C GLY A 140 5.63 9.76 27.34
N THR A 141 4.70 8.92 26.92
CA THR A 141 4.91 7.47 26.73
C THR A 141 5.06 7.12 25.24
N SER A 142 5.98 6.19 24.92
CA SER A 142 6.07 5.62 23.58
C SER A 142 4.85 4.76 23.23
N GLY A 143 4.67 4.49 21.93
CA GLY A 143 3.59 3.62 21.45
C GLY A 143 3.78 2.16 21.88
N ARG A 144 2.70 1.40 21.80
CA ARG A 144 2.65 -0.03 22.07
C ARG A 144 2.70 -0.83 20.76
N ILE A 145 3.35 -1.99 20.79
CA ILE A 145 3.20 -3.05 19.79
C ILE A 145 2.29 -4.12 20.40
N MET A 146 1.22 -4.50 19.72
CA MET A 146 0.29 -5.55 20.15
C MET A 146 0.18 -6.59 19.03
N ILE A 147 0.31 -7.86 19.41
CA ILE A 147 0.13 -9.01 18.52
C ILE A 147 -0.81 -9.97 19.24
N ASP A 148 -1.99 -10.19 18.67
CA ASP A 148 -3.01 -11.08 19.25
C ASP A 148 -3.74 -11.86 18.16
N THR A 149 -4.45 -12.89 18.56
CA THR A 149 -5.36 -13.64 17.70
C THR A 149 -6.80 -13.31 18.08
N GLY A 150 -7.69 -13.29 17.07
CA GLY A 150 -9.10 -13.07 17.29
C GLY A 150 -9.78 -14.23 18.02
N GLY A 151 -10.87 -13.94 18.72
CA GLY A 151 -11.72 -14.95 19.34
C GLY A 151 -12.54 -15.73 18.30
N ALA A 152 -12.87 -16.98 18.60
CA ALA A 152 -13.77 -17.81 17.81
C ALA A 152 -14.98 -18.21 18.65
N THR A 153 -16.20 -18.00 18.13
CA THR A 153 -17.44 -18.30 18.86
C THR A 153 -17.75 -19.80 18.85
N ASN A 154 -17.53 -20.48 17.73
CA ASN A 154 -17.83 -21.91 17.56
C ASN A 154 -16.61 -22.70 17.02
N GLY A 155 -15.41 -22.33 17.43
CA GLY A 155 -14.18 -22.94 16.97
C GLY A 155 -13.03 -22.66 17.91
N LYS A 156 -11.81 -22.90 17.46
CA LYS A 156 -10.59 -22.60 18.21
C LYS A 156 -10.03 -21.25 17.77
N GLY A 157 -9.49 -20.45 18.69
CA GLY A 157 -8.68 -19.28 18.41
C GLY A 157 -7.45 -19.66 17.58
N GLY A 158 -6.88 -18.72 16.86
CA GLY A 158 -5.64 -18.91 16.11
C GLY A 158 -4.42 -19.03 17.03
N ASN A 159 -3.28 -19.45 16.46
CA ASN A 159 -1.99 -19.51 17.16
C ASN A 159 -1.13 -18.30 16.80
N ILE A 160 -0.26 -17.90 17.73
CA ILE A 160 0.91 -17.06 17.47
C ILE A 160 2.12 -17.98 17.53
N GLU A 161 2.92 -18.02 16.46
CA GLU A 161 4.11 -18.87 16.38
C GLU A 161 5.34 -18.01 16.07
N PHE A 162 6.40 -18.19 16.84
CA PHE A 162 7.71 -17.62 16.60
C PHE A 162 8.71 -18.74 16.44
N SER A 163 9.37 -18.80 15.30
CA SER A 163 10.39 -19.81 15.02
C SER A 163 11.68 -19.17 14.51
N VAL A 164 12.79 -19.80 14.79
CA VAL A 164 14.11 -19.45 14.25
C VAL A 164 14.48 -20.51 13.22
N GLY A 165 14.96 -20.08 12.06
CA GLY A 165 15.41 -21.01 11.02
C GLY A 165 16.72 -21.70 11.38
N ASP A 166 16.99 -22.85 10.77
CA ASP A 166 18.20 -23.61 10.97
C ASP A 166 19.42 -22.94 10.33
N GLY A 167 20.54 -22.94 11.05
CA GLY A 167 21.85 -22.54 10.55
C GLY A 167 22.75 -23.76 10.34
N VAL A 168 23.46 -23.82 9.22
CA VAL A 168 24.38 -24.92 8.89
C VAL A 168 25.79 -24.67 9.45
N LEU A 169 26.18 -23.40 9.59
CA LEU A 169 27.54 -22.98 10.00
C LEU A 169 27.51 -21.96 11.16
N GLY A 170 26.62 -22.13 12.11
CA GLY A 170 26.53 -21.22 13.25
C GLY A 170 25.40 -21.57 14.19
N VAL A 171 25.23 -20.79 15.23
CA VAL A 171 24.08 -20.87 16.13
C VAL A 171 22.91 -20.06 15.56
N GLY A 172 21.72 -20.66 15.50
CA GLY A 172 20.48 -20.01 15.09
C GLY A 172 19.88 -19.14 16.19
#